data_0e2b47e0bf589cd1532aeddea7ce9ff1
#
_entry.id   0e2b47e0bf589cd1532aeddea7ce9ff1
#
_cell.length_a   1.000
_cell.length_b   1.000
_cell.length_c   1.000
_cell.angle_alpha   90.00
_cell.angle_beta   90.00
_cell.angle_gamma   90.00
#
_symmetry.space_group_name_H-M   'P 1'
#
loop_
_entity.id
_entity.type
_entity.pdbx_description
1 polymer ?
#
loop_
_entity_poly.entity_id
_entity_poly.type
_entity_poly.pdbx_seq_one_letter_code
_entity_poly.pdbx_strand_id
1 'polypeptide(L)'
;PDFDLGVNSLMSAGDAVCEFGYGFVMTPELREKLAEIRRRIGTSAQKGFNYHTAHLWVTCRRVLCEQLGETAGSDIADAALFDLTRRFGSGYTEAILALKNLDFNQP
;
A
#
# COMPACT_ATOMS: atom_id res chain seq x y z
N PRO A 1 13.39 16.74 6.07
CA PRO A 1 13.92 17.12 4.77
C PRO A 1 12.87 16.84 3.69
N ASP A 2 12.69 17.80 2.80
CA ASP A 2 11.87 17.58 1.64
C ASP A 2 12.60 16.58 0.72
N PHE A 3 11.97 15.46 0.46
CA PHE A 3 12.49 14.50 -0.49
C PHE A 3 11.96 14.87 -1.88
N ASP A 4 12.87 15.17 -2.78
CA ASP A 4 12.52 15.32 -4.19
C ASP A 4 12.61 13.94 -4.86
N LEU A 5 11.45 13.31 -5.04
CA LEU A 5 11.36 12.02 -5.71
C LEU A 5 11.41 12.22 -7.23
N GLY A 6 12.57 11.95 -7.82
CA GLY A 6 12.72 11.87 -9.27
C GLY A 6 12.32 10.50 -9.80
N VAL A 7 11.59 10.47 -10.90
CA VAL A 7 11.29 9.24 -11.65
C VAL A 7 12.16 9.23 -12.89
N ASN A 8 13.13 8.33 -12.95
CA ASN A 8 14.09 8.25 -14.06
C ASN A 8 13.60 7.29 -15.16
N SER A 9 12.96 6.19 -14.76
CA SER A 9 12.37 5.24 -15.71
C SER A 9 11.16 4.51 -15.10
N LEU A 10 10.24 4.07 -15.94
CA LEU A 10 9.04 3.33 -15.53
C LEU A 10 8.76 2.17 -16.51
N MET A 11 8.57 0.98 -15.95
CA MET A 11 8.14 -0.20 -16.73
C MET A 11 6.78 0.03 -17.40
N SER A 12 5.87 0.78 -16.79
CA SER A 12 4.58 1.18 -17.36
C SER A 12 4.73 2.10 -18.60
N ALA A 13 5.88 2.76 -18.74
CA ALA A 13 6.23 3.58 -19.92
C ALA A 13 7.04 2.81 -20.98
N GLY A 14 7.30 1.53 -20.76
CA GLY A 14 8.03 0.66 -21.69
C GLY A 14 9.53 0.50 -21.37
N ASP A 15 10.00 1.07 -20.24
CA ASP A 15 11.37 0.88 -19.79
C ASP A 15 11.60 -0.53 -19.21
N ALA A 16 12.85 -0.98 -19.21
CA ALA A 16 13.21 -2.31 -18.70
C ALA A 16 13.09 -2.43 -17.18
N VAL A 17 13.19 -1.32 -16.45
CA VAL A 17 13.13 -1.25 -15.00
C VAL A 17 12.46 0.05 -14.55
N CYS A 18 11.93 0.06 -13.32
CA CYS A 18 11.57 1.31 -12.65
C CYS A 18 12.77 1.82 -11.86
N GLU A 19 13.13 3.09 -12.05
CA GLU A 19 14.22 3.74 -11.34
C GLU A 19 13.73 5.04 -10.71
N PHE A 20 13.94 5.16 -9.41
CA PHE A 20 13.56 6.32 -8.61
C PHE A 20 14.77 6.93 -7.94
N GLY A 21 14.93 8.24 -8.06
CA GLY A 21 15.93 9.02 -7.36
C GLY A 21 15.30 9.77 -6.18
N TYR A 22 15.96 9.76 -5.05
CA TYR A 22 15.47 10.44 -3.83
C TYR A 22 16.16 11.78 -3.56
N GLY A 23 16.93 12.31 -4.51
CA GLY A 23 17.56 13.62 -4.42
C GLY A 23 18.73 13.74 -3.43
N PHE A 24 19.24 12.62 -2.91
CA PHE A 24 20.39 12.61 -2.02
C PHE A 24 21.41 11.54 -2.38
N VAL A 25 22.66 11.78 -2.00
CA VAL A 25 23.76 10.82 -2.20
C VAL A 25 23.89 9.95 -0.95
N MET A 26 24.03 8.64 -1.16
CA MET A 26 24.25 7.69 -0.07
C MET A 26 25.67 7.83 0.48
N THR A 27 25.81 8.51 1.62
CA THR A 27 27.08 8.58 2.36
C THR A 27 27.28 7.39 3.29
N PRO A 28 28.52 7.10 3.74
CA PRO A 28 28.78 6.06 4.73
C PRO A 28 27.96 6.25 6.02
N GLU A 29 27.87 7.49 6.52
CA GLU A 29 27.14 7.84 7.75
C GLU A 29 25.62 7.60 7.57
N LEU A 30 25.07 7.97 6.43
CA LEU A 30 23.65 7.71 6.11
C LEU A 30 23.37 6.22 6.01
N ARG A 31 24.28 5.46 5.41
CA ARG A 31 24.18 4.00 5.30
C ARG A 31 24.16 3.33 6.68
N GLU A 32 25.04 3.76 7.58
CA GLU A 32 25.10 3.24 8.95
C GLU A 32 23.80 3.57 9.72
N LYS A 33 23.32 4.80 9.62
CA LYS A 33 22.07 5.24 10.23
C LYS A 33 20.87 4.43 9.72
N LEU A 34 20.78 4.17 8.42
CA LEU A 34 19.74 3.34 7.83
C LEU A 34 19.84 1.88 8.29
N ALA A 35 21.06 1.35 8.42
CA ALA A 35 21.28 0.00 8.95
C ALA A 35 20.83 -0.12 10.42
N GLU A 36 21.07 0.90 11.24
CA GLU A 36 20.58 0.96 12.61
C GLU A 36 19.06 1.02 12.69
N ILE A 37 18.44 1.88 11.89
CA ILE A 37 16.98 1.98 11.79
C ILE A 37 16.38 0.63 11.38
N ARG A 38 16.96 -0.03 10.37
CA ARG A 38 16.51 -1.36 9.92
C ARG A 38 16.63 -2.41 11.02
N ARG A 39 17.71 -2.41 11.78
CA ARG A 39 17.88 -3.33 12.94
C ARG A 39 16.83 -3.10 14.00
N ARG A 40 16.50 -1.82 14.29
CA ARG A 40 15.51 -1.43 15.30
C ARG A 40 14.08 -1.79 14.87
N ILE A 41 13.71 -1.53 13.62
CA ILE A 41 12.37 -1.80 13.08
C ILE A 41 12.21 -3.28 12.74
N GLY A 42 13.29 -3.95 12.36
CA GLY A 42 13.27 -5.34 11.88
C GLY A 42 12.44 -5.48 10.62
N THR A 43 11.68 -6.57 10.52
CA THR A 43 10.78 -6.86 9.40
C THR A 43 9.37 -6.27 9.58
N SER A 44 9.08 -5.63 10.70
CA SER A 44 7.74 -5.10 11.03
C SER A 44 7.24 -4.03 10.04
N ALA A 45 8.17 -3.29 9.41
CA ALA A 45 7.85 -2.31 8.37
C ALA A 45 7.54 -2.94 7.01
N GLN A 46 7.86 -4.22 6.82
CA GLN A 46 7.58 -4.93 5.57
C GLN A 46 6.20 -5.57 5.65
N LYS A 47 5.28 -5.05 4.88
CA LYS A 47 3.91 -5.55 4.81
C LYS A 47 3.69 -6.27 3.48
N GLY A 48 2.94 -7.37 3.51
CA GLY A 48 2.61 -8.14 2.32
C GLY A 48 1.50 -7.49 1.48
N PHE A 49 1.26 -8.03 0.29
CA PHE A 49 0.23 -7.54 -0.63
C PHE A 49 -1.17 -7.53 -0.01
N ASN A 50 -1.53 -8.52 0.78
CA ASN A 50 -2.82 -8.58 1.45
C ASN A 50 -3.05 -7.38 2.36
N TYR A 51 -2.01 -6.94 3.09
CA TYR A 51 -2.07 -5.75 3.93
C TYR A 51 -2.31 -4.49 3.09
N HIS A 52 -1.56 -4.30 2.01
CA HIS A 52 -1.70 -3.12 1.16
C HIS A 52 -3.05 -3.09 0.44
N THR A 53 -3.53 -4.24 -0.03
CA THR A 53 -4.83 -4.35 -0.68
C THR A 53 -5.98 -4.10 0.30
N ALA A 54 -5.89 -4.60 1.53
CA ALA A 54 -6.85 -4.32 2.59
C ALA A 54 -6.87 -2.83 2.95
N HIS A 55 -5.71 -2.20 3.08
CA HIS A 55 -5.59 -0.76 3.34
C HIS A 55 -6.24 0.06 2.21
N LEU A 56 -5.95 -0.29 0.96
CA LEU A 56 -6.57 0.36 -0.20
C LEU A 56 -8.09 0.23 -0.18
N TRP A 57 -8.62 -0.99 0.01
CA TRP A 57 -10.06 -1.23 0.04
C TRP A 57 -10.76 -0.46 1.18
N VAL A 58 -10.20 -0.51 2.40
CA VAL A 58 -10.75 0.22 3.57
C VAL A 58 -10.76 1.73 3.31
N THR A 59 -9.67 2.27 2.73
CA THR A 59 -9.58 3.69 2.41
C THR A 59 -10.58 4.09 1.34
N CYS A 60 -10.69 3.32 0.26
CA CYS A 60 -11.69 3.57 -0.80
C CYS A 60 -13.11 3.49 -0.26
N ARG A 61 -13.43 2.47 0.54
CA ARG A 61 -14.75 2.34 1.18
C ARG A 61 -15.07 3.56 2.02
N ARG A 62 -14.15 4.02 2.86
CA ARG A 62 -14.33 5.22 3.68
C ARG A 62 -14.63 6.45 2.82
N VAL A 63 -13.84 6.71 1.79
CA VAL A 63 -14.05 7.85 0.88
C VAL A 63 -15.39 7.76 0.15
N LEU A 64 -15.77 6.57 -0.33
CA LEU A 64 -17.07 6.35 -0.98
C LEU A 64 -18.22 6.63 -0.04
N CYS A 65 -18.15 6.16 1.21
CA CYS A 65 -19.18 6.41 2.22
C CYS A 65 -19.28 7.91 2.59
N GLU A 66 -18.14 8.59 2.71
CA GLU A 66 -18.09 10.05 2.95
C GLU A 66 -18.73 10.85 1.80
N GLN A 67 -18.50 10.44 0.55
CA GLN A 67 -18.98 11.17 -0.61
C GLN A 67 -20.41 10.81 -1.05
N LEU A 68 -20.81 9.55 -0.90
CA LEU A 68 -22.05 9.01 -1.46
C LEU A 68 -23.08 8.58 -0.38
N GLY A 69 -22.68 8.62 0.89
CA GLY A 69 -23.43 8.07 2.01
C GLY A 69 -23.08 6.60 2.29
N GLU A 70 -23.36 6.16 3.53
CA GLU A 70 -22.93 4.84 4.03
C GLU A 70 -23.48 3.69 3.19
N THR A 71 -24.74 3.71 2.79
CA THR A 71 -25.37 2.63 2.01
C THR A 71 -24.74 2.51 0.63
N ALA A 72 -24.72 3.59 -0.15
CA ALA A 72 -24.20 3.55 -1.51
C ALA A 72 -22.68 3.29 -1.53
N GLY A 73 -21.94 3.88 -0.62
CA GLY A 73 -20.49 3.67 -0.51
C GLY A 73 -20.13 2.25 -0.14
N SER A 74 -20.86 1.64 0.80
CA SER A 74 -20.66 0.23 1.17
C SER A 74 -21.02 -0.71 0.03
N ASP A 75 -22.14 -0.49 -0.65
CA ASP A 75 -22.60 -1.34 -1.75
C ASP A 75 -21.56 -1.38 -2.89
N ILE A 76 -20.95 -0.24 -3.22
CA ILE A 76 -19.89 -0.18 -4.24
C ILE A 76 -18.63 -0.92 -3.78
N ALA A 77 -18.21 -0.72 -2.54
CA ALA A 77 -17.04 -1.39 -2.00
C ALA A 77 -17.22 -2.91 -1.90
N ASP A 78 -18.41 -3.36 -1.52
CA ASP A 78 -18.75 -4.79 -1.42
C ASP A 78 -18.88 -5.42 -2.81
N ALA A 79 -19.41 -4.70 -3.80
CA ALA A 79 -19.44 -5.14 -5.19
C ALA A 79 -18.03 -5.37 -5.76
N ALA A 80 -17.06 -4.55 -5.37
CA ALA A 80 -15.65 -4.76 -5.76
C ALA A 80 -15.08 -6.06 -5.17
N LEU A 81 -15.36 -6.37 -3.90
CA LEU A 81 -14.95 -7.65 -3.28
C LEU A 81 -15.66 -8.84 -3.92
N PHE A 82 -16.93 -8.71 -4.26
CA PHE A 82 -17.67 -9.74 -4.97
C PHE A 82 -17.07 -10.03 -6.35
N ASP A 83 -16.72 -9.00 -7.12
CA ASP A 83 -16.07 -9.17 -8.43
C ASP A 83 -14.66 -9.79 -8.29
N LEU A 84 -13.89 -9.41 -7.27
CA LEU A 84 -12.62 -10.03 -6.94
C LEU A 84 -12.78 -11.53 -6.66
N THR A 85 -13.75 -11.90 -5.83
CA THR A 85 -14.08 -13.30 -5.53
C THR A 85 -14.46 -14.08 -6.79
N ARG A 86 -15.30 -13.49 -7.63
CA ARG A 86 -15.76 -14.12 -8.87
C ARG A 86 -14.62 -14.39 -9.85
N ARG A 87 -13.61 -13.50 -9.90
CA ARG A 87 -12.48 -13.62 -10.84
C ARG A 87 -11.37 -14.53 -10.33
N PHE A 88 -11.08 -14.51 -9.03
CA PHE A 88 -9.87 -15.11 -8.45
C PHE A 88 -10.13 -16.08 -7.30
N GLY A 89 -11.40 -16.34 -6.96
CA GLY A 89 -11.76 -17.17 -5.80
C GLY A 89 -11.83 -16.38 -4.50
N SER A 90 -12.33 -17.04 -3.42
CA SER A 90 -12.61 -16.38 -2.14
C SER A 90 -11.37 -16.02 -1.32
N GLY A 91 -10.23 -16.67 -1.56
CA GLY A 91 -9.05 -16.55 -0.72
C GLY A 91 -8.52 -15.12 -0.55
N TYR A 92 -8.53 -14.32 -1.63
CA TYR A 92 -8.10 -12.91 -1.56
C TYR A 92 -9.09 -12.05 -0.78
N THR A 93 -10.38 -12.26 -1.00
CA THR A 93 -11.44 -11.54 -0.29
C THR A 93 -11.41 -11.84 1.20
N GLU A 94 -11.25 -13.10 1.59
CA GLU A 94 -11.11 -13.52 2.98
C GLU A 94 -9.89 -12.88 3.64
N ALA A 95 -8.75 -12.83 2.94
CA ALA A 95 -7.54 -12.19 3.43
C ALA A 95 -7.72 -10.67 3.65
N ILE A 96 -8.41 -9.97 2.73
CA ILE A 96 -8.73 -8.54 2.86
C ILE A 96 -9.65 -8.31 4.06
N LEU A 97 -10.72 -9.09 4.17
CA LEU A 97 -11.70 -8.95 5.26
C LEU A 97 -11.12 -9.28 6.63
N ALA A 98 -10.16 -10.20 6.71
CA ALA A 98 -9.45 -10.51 7.95
C ALA A 98 -8.64 -9.31 8.48
N LEU A 99 -8.21 -8.41 7.61
CA LEU A 99 -7.38 -7.24 7.93
C LEU A 99 -8.16 -5.91 7.99
N LYS A 100 -9.46 -5.91 7.68
CA LYS A 100 -10.26 -4.67 7.52
C LYS A 100 -10.35 -3.78 8.77
N ASN A 101 -10.12 -4.34 9.95
CA ASN A 101 -10.20 -3.62 11.23
C ASN A 101 -8.83 -3.21 11.78
N LEU A 102 -7.75 -3.43 11.02
CA LEU A 102 -6.42 -2.97 11.44
C LEU A 102 -6.33 -1.45 11.44
N ASP A 103 -5.55 -0.92 12.37
CA ASP A 103 -5.10 0.46 12.30
C ASP A 103 -3.89 0.54 11.35
N PHE A 104 -4.14 0.94 10.10
CA PHE A 104 -3.11 1.05 9.07
C PHE A 104 -2.15 2.24 9.26
N ASN A 105 -2.37 3.08 10.27
CA ASN A 105 -1.46 4.17 10.64
C ASN A 105 -0.38 3.71 11.65
N GLN A 106 -0.49 2.50 12.16
CA GLN A 106 0.51 1.91 13.05
C GLN A 106 1.58 1.16 12.24
N PRO A 107 2.85 1.24 12.64
CA PRO A 107 3.94 0.55 11.97
C PRO A 107 3.86 -0.97 12.06
#